data_70b68fc8bb819cee6cc2ca9dd6978736
#
_entry.id   70b68fc8bb819cee6cc2ca9dd6978736
#
_cell.length_a   1.000
_cell.length_b   1.000
_cell.length_c   1.000
_cell.angle_alpha   90.00
_cell.angle_beta   90.00
_cell.angle_gamma   90.00
#
_symmetry.space_group_name_H-M   'P 1'
#
loop_
_entity.id
_entity.type
_entity.pdbx_description
1 polymer ?
#
loop_
_entity_poly.entity_id
_entity_poly.type
_entity_poly.pdbx_seq_one_letter_code
_entity_poly.pdbx_strand_id
1 'polypeptide(L)'
;MERIEDTILRNLLYNEEFARKTLPFIKDEYFSVYTDKTIFKEIYKYFDKFSNLPSKEALIIELSDRNDLTEEQFGSTTELLNGAEVTQQKENREDLSWLLERSEKFCQDKALYNAITDSIGIFDES
;
A
#
# COMPACT_ATOMS: atom_id res chain seq x y z
N MET A 1 -6.12 -14.79 -7.51
CA MET A 1 -6.90 -14.23 -6.39
C MET A 1 -6.20 -13.01 -5.85
N GLU A 2 -6.91 -11.89 -5.75
CA GLU A 2 -6.32 -10.65 -5.26
C GLU A 2 -6.07 -10.74 -3.75
N ARG A 3 -4.87 -10.35 -3.31
CA ARG A 3 -4.55 -10.28 -1.89
C ARG A 3 -5.21 -9.04 -1.28
N ILE A 4 -5.42 -9.04 0.05
CA ILE A 4 -5.96 -7.84 0.71
C ILE A 4 -5.01 -6.63 0.53
N GLU A 5 -3.70 -6.85 0.52
CA GLU A 5 -2.72 -5.79 0.26
C GLU A 5 -2.93 -5.14 -1.11
N ASP A 6 -3.19 -5.94 -2.13
CA ASP A 6 -3.45 -5.45 -3.49
C ASP A 6 -4.73 -4.61 -3.53
N THR A 7 -5.78 -5.09 -2.86
CA THR A 7 -7.05 -4.37 -2.78
C THR A 7 -6.89 -3.02 -2.06
N ILE A 8 -6.16 -3.01 -0.96
CA ILE A 8 -5.89 -1.78 -0.20
C ILE A 8 -5.10 -0.79 -1.07
N LEU A 9 -4.01 -1.23 -1.69
CA LEU A 9 -3.17 -0.35 -2.52
C LEU A 9 -3.95 0.22 -3.70
N ARG A 10 -4.74 -0.62 -4.37
CA ARG A 10 -5.57 -0.17 -5.49
C ARG A 10 -6.55 0.91 -5.06
N ASN A 11 -7.20 0.72 -3.91
CA ASN A 11 -8.16 1.71 -3.41
C ASN A 11 -7.48 2.97 -2.88
N LEU A 12 -6.27 2.87 -2.37
CA LEU A 12 -5.49 4.07 -2.03
C LEU A 12 -5.17 4.91 -3.26
N LEU A 13 -5.09 4.29 -4.43
CA LEU A 13 -4.82 4.99 -5.68
C LEU A 13 -6.07 5.61 -6.32
N TYR A 14 -7.21 4.93 -6.22
CA TYR A 14 -8.39 5.27 -7.02
C TYR A 14 -9.62 5.64 -6.21
N ASN A 15 -9.58 5.52 -4.89
CA ASN A 15 -10.71 5.85 -4.01
C ASN A 15 -10.26 6.89 -3.00
N GLU A 16 -10.49 8.16 -3.33
CA GLU A 16 -10.04 9.28 -2.50
C GLU A 16 -10.65 9.24 -1.10
N GLU A 17 -11.93 8.91 -0.99
CA GLU A 17 -12.59 8.82 0.31
C GLU A 17 -11.95 7.75 1.19
N PHE A 18 -11.66 6.58 0.63
CA PHE A 18 -10.95 5.53 1.34
C PHE A 18 -9.56 6.00 1.78
N ALA A 19 -8.80 6.61 0.86
CA ALA A 19 -7.46 7.09 1.15
C ALA A 19 -7.46 8.11 2.29
N ARG A 20 -8.37 9.08 2.26
CA ARG A 20 -8.44 10.10 3.30
C ARG A 20 -8.77 9.53 4.68
N LYS A 21 -9.56 8.45 4.72
CA LYS A 21 -9.96 7.80 5.97
C LYS A 21 -8.90 6.84 6.50
N THR A 22 -8.07 6.25 5.63
CA THR A 22 -7.17 5.17 6.02
C THR A 22 -5.71 5.56 6.11
N LEU A 23 -5.23 6.50 5.29
CA LEU A 23 -3.83 6.92 5.32
C LEU A 23 -3.35 7.32 6.71
N PRO A 24 -4.18 7.97 7.57
CA PRO A 24 -3.72 8.33 8.91
C PRO A 24 -3.35 7.15 9.81
N PHE A 25 -3.87 5.95 9.56
CA PHE A 25 -3.59 4.81 10.44
C PHE A 25 -2.86 3.65 9.77
N ILE A 26 -2.71 3.63 8.44
CA ILE A 26 -1.91 2.62 7.76
C ILE A 26 -0.44 3.01 7.83
N LYS A 27 0.43 2.04 8.13
CA LYS A 27 1.88 2.25 8.19
C LYS A 27 2.57 1.38 7.15
N ASP A 28 3.70 1.86 6.64
CA ASP A 28 4.49 1.12 5.66
C ASP A 28 4.97 -0.23 6.20
N GLU A 29 5.25 -0.32 7.50
CA GLU A 29 5.71 -1.54 8.16
C GLU A 29 4.70 -2.68 8.14
N TYR A 30 3.42 -2.38 7.82
CA TYR A 30 2.38 -3.40 7.71
C TYR A 30 2.48 -4.20 6.41
N PHE A 31 3.21 -3.69 5.43
CA PHE A 31 3.41 -4.37 4.15
C PHE A 31 4.72 -5.17 4.21
N SER A 32 4.63 -6.48 4.02
CA SER A 32 5.79 -7.36 4.09
C SER A 32 6.56 -7.46 2.78
N VAL A 33 5.90 -7.21 1.65
CA VAL A 33 6.52 -7.24 0.33
C VAL A 33 7.14 -5.87 0.03
N TYR A 34 8.40 -5.85 -0.36
CA TYR A 34 9.14 -4.61 -0.55
C TYR A 34 8.50 -3.68 -1.59
N THR A 35 8.01 -4.24 -2.69
CA THR A 35 7.36 -3.44 -3.74
C THR A 35 6.05 -2.81 -3.23
N ASP A 36 5.25 -3.55 -2.46
CA ASP A 36 4.03 -3.02 -1.84
C ASP A 36 4.35 -1.87 -0.90
N LYS A 37 5.34 -2.08 -0.03
CA LYS A 37 5.80 -1.07 0.92
C LYS A 37 6.26 0.20 0.20
N THR A 38 7.00 0.04 -0.89
CA THR A 38 7.51 1.15 -1.68
C THR A 38 6.38 1.95 -2.32
N ILE A 39 5.40 1.27 -2.90
CA ILE A 39 4.22 1.93 -3.48
C ILE A 39 3.48 2.72 -2.41
N PHE A 40 3.24 2.11 -1.25
CA PHE A 40 2.56 2.78 -0.15
C PHE A 40 3.31 4.05 0.28
N LYS A 41 4.62 3.96 0.44
CA LYS A 41 5.45 5.10 0.85
C LYS A 41 5.33 6.27 -0.14
N GLU A 42 5.33 5.98 -1.43
CA GLU A 42 5.21 7.02 -2.45
C GLU A 42 3.82 7.64 -2.47
N ILE A 43 2.76 6.84 -2.28
CA ILE A 43 1.39 7.35 -2.17
C ILE A 43 1.27 8.27 -0.96
N TYR A 44 1.76 7.83 0.19
CA TYR A 44 1.70 8.60 1.44
C TYR A 44 2.45 9.92 1.32
N LYS A 45 3.67 9.85 0.79
CA LYS A 45 4.53 11.04 0.59
C LYS A 45 3.85 12.07 -0.30
N TYR A 46 3.27 11.60 -1.41
CA TYR A 46 2.57 12.48 -2.34
C TYR A 46 1.34 13.12 -1.68
N PHE A 47 0.52 12.29 -1.03
CA PHE A 47 -0.70 12.77 -0.38
C PHE A 47 -0.37 13.76 0.75
N ASP A 48 0.65 13.47 1.54
CA ASP A 48 1.09 14.35 2.63
C ASP A 48 1.52 15.72 2.11
N LYS A 49 2.18 15.74 0.96
CA LYS A 49 2.72 16.98 0.38
C LYS A 49 1.65 17.78 -0.38
N PHE A 50 0.80 17.10 -1.14
CA PHE A 50 -0.12 17.76 -2.07
C PHE A 50 -1.59 17.68 -1.69
N SER A 51 -1.94 16.92 -0.66
CA SER A 51 -3.32 16.69 -0.20
C SER A 51 -4.23 16.09 -1.29
N ASN A 52 -3.65 15.44 -2.28
CA ASN A 52 -4.33 14.77 -3.38
C ASN A 52 -3.66 13.43 -3.65
N LEU A 53 -4.40 12.51 -4.27
CA LEU A 53 -3.83 11.23 -4.69
C LEU A 53 -2.97 11.40 -5.94
N PRO A 54 -1.84 10.70 -6.04
CA PRO A 54 -1.03 10.72 -7.24
C PRO A 54 -1.72 9.96 -8.38
N SER A 55 -1.45 10.37 -9.62
CA SER A 55 -1.82 9.57 -10.78
C SER A 55 -0.85 8.39 -10.90
N LYS A 56 -1.25 7.37 -11.69
CA LYS A 56 -0.36 6.25 -11.99
C LYS A 56 0.95 6.75 -12.61
N GLU A 57 0.84 7.68 -13.53
CA GLU A 57 2.00 8.26 -14.22
C GLU A 57 2.93 8.99 -13.25
N ALA A 58 2.38 9.78 -12.34
CA ALA A 58 3.18 10.47 -11.33
C ALA A 58 3.93 9.48 -10.44
N LEU A 59 3.25 8.39 -10.02
CA LEU A 59 3.90 7.34 -9.23
C LEU A 59 5.02 6.66 -9.99
N ILE A 60 4.83 6.35 -11.26
CA ILE A 60 5.86 5.70 -12.07
C ILE A 60 7.09 6.60 -12.18
N ILE A 61 6.89 7.90 -12.36
CA ILE A 61 8.01 8.86 -12.42
C ILE A 61 8.76 8.89 -11.09
N GLU A 62 8.04 9.01 -9.97
CA GLU A 62 8.66 9.02 -8.65
C GLU A 62 9.41 7.72 -8.35
N LEU A 63 8.84 6.59 -8.74
CA LEU A 63 9.48 5.28 -8.55
C LEU A 63 10.72 5.13 -9.42
N SER A 64 10.70 5.66 -10.65
CA SER A 64 11.86 5.59 -11.55
C SER A 64 13.04 6.41 -11.04
N ASP A 65 12.77 7.45 -10.25
CA ASP A 65 13.82 8.30 -9.67
C ASP A 65 14.45 7.70 -8.40
N ARG A 66 13.92 6.60 -7.92
CA ARG A 66 14.48 5.94 -6.72
C ARG A 66 15.71 5.13 -7.07
N ASN A 67 16.70 5.17 -6.19
CA ASN A 67 17.96 4.43 -6.36
C ASN A 67 17.93 3.06 -5.68
N ASP A 68 16.90 2.77 -4.89
CA ASP A 68 16.81 1.56 -4.07
C ASP A 68 16.01 0.43 -4.73
N LEU A 69 15.53 0.63 -5.96
CA LEU A 69 14.81 -0.39 -6.71
C LEU A 69 15.68 -0.99 -7.80
N THR A 70 15.71 -2.31 -7.89
CA THR A 70 16.30 -3.02 -9.02
C THR A 70 15.37 -2.91 -10.22
N GLU A 71 15.87 -3.24 -11.42
CA GLU A 71 15.03 -3.28 -12.63
C GLU A 71 13.87 -4.24 -12.46
N GLU A 72 14.10 -5.39 -11.83
CA GLU A 72 13.07 -6.38 -11.55
C GLU A 72 12.01 -5.83 -10.63
N GLN A 73 12.42 -5.17 -9.54
CA GLN A 73 11.50 -4.55 -8.59
C GLN A 73 10.69 -3.43 -9.22
N PHE A 74 11.34 -2.59 -10.03
CA PHE A 74 10.65 -1.53 -10.77
C PHE A 74 9.63 -2.10 -11.74
N GLY A 75 10.00 -3.17 -12.46
CA GLY A 75 9.10 -3.86 -13.38
C GLY A 75 7.89 -4.44 -12.65
N SER A 76 8.11 -5.09 -11.51
CA SER A 76 7.02 -5.65 -10.68
C SER A 76 6.08 -4.57 -10.19
N THR A 77 6.63 -3.43 -9.78
CA THR A 77 5.85 -2.29 -9.30
C THR A 77 4.97 -1.72 -10.41
N THR A 78 5.56 -1.52 -11.60
CA THR A 78 4.83 -1.02 -12.77
C THR A 78 3.71 -1.98 -13.17
N GLU A 79 4.00 -3.28 -13.16
CA GLU A 79 3.02 -4.32 -13.49
C GLU A 79 1.84 -4.29 -12.50
N LEU A 80 2.12 -4.13 -11.21
CA LEU A 80 1.08 -4.02 -10.18
C LEU A 80 0.20 -2.80 -10.42
N LEU A 81 0.79 -1.65 -10.72
CA LEU A 81 0.03 -0.42 -10.98
C LEU A 81 -0.84 -0.55 -12.24
N ASN A 82 -0.33 -1.18 -13.29
CA ASN A 82 -1.12 -1.43 -14.50
C ASN A 82 -2.27 -2.38 -14.22
N GLY A 83 -2.03 -3.43 -13.45
CA GLY A 83 -3.06 -4.38 -13.04
C GLY A 83 -4.14 -3.72 -12.19
N ALA A 84 -3.75 -2.82 -11.28
CA ALA A 84 -4.68 -2.08 -10.45
C ALA A 84 -5.60 -1.19 -11.29
N GLU A 85 -5.05 -0.52 -12.31
CA GLU A 85 -5.85 0.31 -13.21
C GLU A 85 -6.88 -0.52 -13.97
N VAL A 86 -6.47 -1.68 -14.50
CA VAL A 86 -7.38 -2.59 -15.21
C VAL A 86 -8.50 -3.07 -14.28
N THR A 87 -8.17 -3.45 -13.06
CA THR A 87 -9.16 -3.92 -12.08
C THR A 87 -10.14 -2.80 -11.72
N GLN A 88 -9.65 -1.58 -11.56
CA GLN A 88 -10.48 -0.42 -11.20
C GLN A 88 -11.49 -0.07 -12.29
N GLN A 89 -11.17 -0.34 -13.55
CA GLN A 89 -12.06 -0.09 -14.69
C GLN A 89 -13.22 -1.08 -14.77
N LYS A 90 -13.15 -2.20 -14.07
CA LYS A 90 -14.23 -3.17 -13.98
C LYS A 90 -15.32 -2.66 -13.04
N GLU A 91 -16.57 -3.08 -13.27
CA GLU A 91 -17.72 -2.59 -12.51
C GLU A 91 -17.77 -3.07 -11.06
N ASN A 92 -17.00 -4.08 -10.70
CA ASN A 92 -17.01 -4.67 -9.36
C ASN A 92 -16.11 -3.89 -8.42
N ARG A 93 -16.63 -2.86 -7.81
CA ARG A 93 -15.93 -2.11 -6.76
C ARG A 93 -16.35 -2.63 -5.40
N GLU A 94 -15.41 -2.67 -4.49
CA GLU A 94 -15.68 -3.07 -3.12
C GLU A 94 -16.55 -2.01 -2.43
N ASP A 95 -17.45 -2.46 -1.55
CA ASP A 95 -18.20 -1.58 -0.68
C ASP A 95 -17.24 -0.86 0.28
N LEU A 96 -17.38 0.44 0.40
CA LEU A 96 -16.48 1.25 1.25
C LEU A 96 -16.50 0.78 2.70
N SER A 97 -17.67 0.46 3.25
CA SER A 97 -17.78 0.00 4.64
C SER A 97 -17.02 -1.31 4.86
N TRP A 98 -17.18 -2.26 3.93
CA TRP A 98 -16.45 -3.53 3.97
C TRP A 98 -14.94 -3.29 3.87
N LEU A 99 -14.55 -2.43 2.95
CA LEU A 99 -13.14 -2.13 2.70
C LEU A 99 -12.48 -1.49 3.93
N LEU A 100 -13.16 -0.54 4.57
CA LEU A 100 -12.67 0.10 5.80
C LEU A 100 -12.52 -0.91 6.92
N GLU A 101 -13.51 -1.78 7.11
CA GLU A 101 -13.47 -2.81 8.15
C GLU A 101 -12.32 -3.79 7.91
N ARG A 102 -12.15 -4.26 6.66
CA ARG A 102 -11.08 -5.20 6.33
C ARG A 102 -9.69 -4.56 6.44
N SER A 103 -9.58 -3.30 6.08
CA SER A 103 -8.31 -2.57 6.19
C SER A 103 -7.92 -2.36 7.64
N GLU A 104 -8.89 -2.05 8.50
CA GLU A 104 -8.66 -1.93 9.94
C GLU A 104 -8.18 -3.27 10.53
N LYS A 105 -8.83 -4.37 10.15
CA LYS A 105 -8.42 -5.70 10.59
C LYS A 105 -7.01 -6.02 10.11
N PHE A 106 -6.69 -5.72 8.85
CA PHE A 106 -5.35 -5.90 8.32
C PHE A 106 -4.30 -5.17 9.16
N CYS A 107 -4.56 -3.90 9.48
CA CYS A 107 -3.63 -3.10 10.28
C CYS A 107 -3.48 -3.65 11.69
N GLN A 108 -4.57 -4.06 12.33
CA GLN A 108 -4.54 -4.64 13.67
C GLN A 108 -3.74 -5.94 13.69
N ASP A 109 -3.97 -6.83 12.71
CA ASP A 109 -3.27 -8.11 12.63
C ASP A 109 -1.77 -7.89 12.39
N LYS A 110 -1.40 -6.94 11.54
CA LYS A 110 0.00 -6.64 11.24
C LYS A 110 0.70 -5.95 12.42
N ALA A 111 0.01 -5.04 13.09
CA ALA A 111 0.56 -4.39 14.28
C ALA A 111 0.86 -5.42 15.37
N LEU A 112 -0.06 -6.36 15.59
CA LEU A 112 0.11 -7.43 16.57
C LEU A 112 1.26 -8.35 16.16
N TYR A 113 1.30 -8.77 14.91
CA TYR A 113 2.37 -9.62 14.39
C TYR A 113 3.74 -8.97 14.57
N ASN A 114 3.86 -7.69 14.20
CA ASN A 114 5.12 -6.96 14.31
C ASN A 114 5.54 -6.80 15.77
N ALA A 115 4.60 -6.53 16.67
CA ALA A 115 4.89 -6.41 18.11
C ALA A 115 5.41 -7.74 18.68
N ILE A 116 4.80 -8.87 18.30
CA ILE A 116 5.25 -10.19 18.74
C ILE A 116 6.63 -10.50 18.20
N THR A 117 6.88 -10.22 16.92
CA THR A 117 8.16 -10.46 16.26
C THR A 117 9.27 -9.62 16.92
N ASP A 118 9.01 -8.36 17.21
CA ASP A 118 9.96 -7.47 17.88
C ASP A 118 10.28 -7.98 19.29
N SER A 119 9.27 -8.47 20.02
CA SER A 119 9.45 -9.02 21.35
C SER A 119 10.35 -10.27 21.34
N ILE A 120 10.16 -11.15 20.35
CA ILE A 120 11.01 -12.34 20.18
C ILE A 120 12.44 -11.93 19.86
N GLY A 121 12.64 -10.93 19.00
CA GLY A 121 13.94 -10.39 18.67
C GLY A 121 14.68 -9.84 19.90
N ILE A 122 13.98 -9.17 20.80
CA ILE A 122 14.55 -8.65 22.04
C ILE A 122 15.02 -9.80 22.93
N PHE A 123 14.26 -10.88 23.03
CA PHE A 123 14.65 -12.05 23.82
C PHE A 123 15.86 -12.77 23.23
N ASP A 124 15.96 -12.83 21.91
CA ASP A 124 17.08 -13.48 21.23
C ASP A 124 18.40 -12.72 21.41
N GLU A 125 18.34 -11.40 21.60
CA GLU A 125 19.51 -10.55 21.81
C GLU A 125 20.04 -10.60 23.25
N SER A 126 19.28 -11.13 24.16
CA SER A 126 19.70 -11.25 25.56
C SER A 126 20.31 -12.61 25.84
#